data_55d2d0336ec34b0a54d6b64d438351ec
#
_entry.id   55d2d0336ec34b0a54d6b64d438351ec
#
_cell.length_a   1.000
_cell.length_b   1.000
_cell.length_c   1.000
_cell.angle_alpha   90.00
_cell.angle_beta   90.00
_cell.angle_gamma   90.00
#
_symmetry.space_group_name_H-M   'P 1'
#
loop_
_entity.id
_entity.type
_entity.pdbx_description
1 polymer ?
#
loop_
_entity_poly.entity_id
_entity_poly.type
_entity_poly.pdbx_seq_one_letter_code
_entity_poly.pdbx_strand_id
1 'polypeptide(L)'
;MTVVKSAYEKAMEKIKEIEALTPEEREYLKDRENMRTLLSTFFKGELSRDEIWGKFRQLKGPLLKEAQLQIADSLRLGGTSAEFLQRKDGILAIEALKEKQNTAAIETSLNAIGALQREYQDLKERAAKELRAAIQENPQMRARPVRTPDGRTVLQTSLSVDEALQLRMAEFLAEHEKKYDIMFGRAFDRLKKELP
;
A
#
# COMPACT_ATOMS: atom_id res chain seq x y z
N MET A 1 -8.74 -14.72 -36.42
CA MET A 1 -9.19 -15.71 -35.43
C MET A 1 -8.03 -16.01 -34.52
N THR A 2 -8.08 -15.54 -33.28
CA THR A 2 -7.04 -15.80 -32.27
C THR A 2 -7.32 -17.19 -31.69
N VAL A 3 -6.46 -18.16 -31.99
CA VAL A 3 -6.55 -19.52 -31.44
C VAL A 3 -6.26 -19.44 -29.94
N VAL A 4 -7.25 -19.72 -29.11
CA VAL A 4 -7.08 -19.79 -27.63
C VAL A 4 -6.34 -21.11 -27.34
N LYS A 5 -5.06 -20.99 -26.96
CA LYS A 5 -4.23 -22.13 -26.55
C LYS A 5 -4.79 -22.79 -25.29
N SER A 6 -4.83 -24.11 -25.28
CA SER A 6 -5.24 -24.88 -24.11
C SER A 6 -4.27 -24.71 -22.94
N ALA A 7 -4.71 -25.00 -21.70
CA ALA A 7 -3.87 -24.96 -20.53
C ALA A 7 -2.64 -25.89 -20.67
N TYR A 8 -2.80 -27.02 -21.33
CA TYR A 8 -1.75 -27.98 -21.65
C TYR A 8 -0.71 -27.41 -22.63
N GLU A 9 -1.14 -26.73 -23.70
CA GLU A 9 -0.24 -26.11 -24.67
C GLU A 9 0.58 -25.00 -24.05
N LYS A 10 -0.04 -24.18 -23.17
CA LYS A 10 0.66 -23.14 -22.40
C LYS A 10 1.67 -23.72 -21.42
N ALA A 11 1.36 -24.86 -20.80
CA ALA A 11 2.29 -25.56 -19.91
C ALA A 11 3.48 -26.13 -20.69
N MET A 12 3.25 -26.73 -21.85
CA MET A 12 4.31 -27.29 -22.72
C MET A 12 5.21 -26.19 -23.32
N GLU A 13 4.66 -25.02 -23.67
CA GLU A 13 5.46 -23.88 -24.09
C GLU A 13 6.37 -23.40 -22.96
N LYS A 14 5.85 -23.25 -21.73
CA LYS A 14 6.66 -22.88 -20.57
C LYS A 14 7.77 -23.91 -20.28
N ILE A 15 7.50 -25.19 -20.41
CA ILE A 15 8.52 -26.23 -20.24
C ILE A 15 9.64 -26.07 -21.28
N LYS A 16 9.31 -25.86 -22.55
CA LYS A 16 10.30 -25.60 -23.61
C LYS A 16 11.11 -24.33 -23.38
N GLU A 17 10.47 -23.25 -22.92
CA GLU A 17 11.15 -22.02 -22.55
C GLU A 17 12.14 -22.25 -21.39
N ILE A 18 11.77 -23.02 -20.38
CA ILE A 18 12.64 -23.36 -19.23
C ILE A 18 13.80 -24.28 -19.66
N GLU A 19 13.57 -25.24 -20.57
CA GLU A 19 14.62 -26.13 -21.10
C GLU A 19 15.65 -25.35 -21.95
N ALA A 20 15.25 -24.27 -22.60
CA ALA A 20 16.13 -23.42 -23.41
C ALA A 20 17.00 -22.44 -22.56
N LEU A 21 16.70 -22.29 -21.25
CA LEU A 21 17.44 -21.38 -20.35
C LEU A 21 18.82 -21.94 -20.00
N THR A 22 19.79 -21.04 -19.87
CA THR A 22 21.09 -21.37 -19.31
C THR A 22 20.99 -21.77 -17.82
N PRO A 23 21.97 -22.50 -17.27
CA PRO A 23 21.97 -22.85 -15.85
C PRO A 23 21.86 -21.62 -14.93
N GLU A 24 22.52 -20.51 -15.30
CA GLU A 24 22.49 -19.25 -14.55
C GLU A 24 21.10 -18.59 -14.57
N GLU A 25 20.42 -18.61 -15.72
CA GLU A 25 19.05 -18.11 -15.84
C GLU A 25 18.05 -18.95 -15.03
N ARG A 26 18.23 -20.28 -15.00
CA ARG A 26 17.41 -21.18 -14.16
C ARG A 26 17.60 -20.88 -12.68
N GLU A 27 18.86 -20.70 -12.24
CA GLU A 27 19.18 -20.31 -10.86
C GLU A 27 18.55 -18.97 -10.50
N TYR A 28 18.67 -17.96 -11.36
CA TYR A 28 18.07 -16.64 -11.16
C TYR A 28 16.55 -16.71 -11.03
N LEU A 29 15.86 -17.49 -11.88
CA LEU A 29 14.42 -17.67 -11.78
C LEU A 29 14.00 -18.36 -10.49
N LYS A 30 14.76 -19.36 -10.03
CA LYS A 30 14.54 -20.03 -8.75
C LYS A 30 14.72 -19.06 -7.58
N ASP A 31 15.78 -18.26 -7.59
CA ASP A 31 16.04 -17.25 -6.55
C ASP A 31 14.94 -16.19 -6.53
N ARG A 32 14.44 -15.79 -7.71
CA ARG A 32 13.32 -14.83 -7.83
C ARG A 32 12.03 -15.41 -7.28
N GLU A 33 11.75 -16.68 -7.49
CA GLU A 33 10.56 -17.33 -6.93
C GLU A 33 10.67 -17.48 -5.40
N ASN A 34 11.85 -17.83 -4.89
CA ASN A 34 12.15 -17.85 -3.47
C ASN A 34 11.95 -16.46 -2.85
N MET A 35 12.46 -15.40 -3.50
CA MET A 35 12.25 -14.00 -3.07
C MET A 35 10.78 -13.66 -2.97
N ARG A 36 9.96 -14.02 -3.97
CA ARG A 36 8.51 -13.78 -3.96
C ARG A 36 7.80 -14.48 -2.81
N THR A 37 8.19 -15.72 -2.53
CA THR A 37 7.66 -16.49 -1.41
C THR A 37 8.01 -15.83 -0.08
N LEU A 38 9.27 -15.38 0.08
CA LEU A 38 9.73 -14.65 1.26
C LEU A 38 8.97 -13.33 1.45
N LEU A 39 8.76 -12.56 0.38
CA LEU A 39 7.97 -11.33 0.43
C LEU A 39 6.50 -11.60 0.80
N SER A 40 5.90 -12.67 0.26
CA SER A 40 4.54 -13.06 0.64
C SER A 40 4.43 -13.34 2.15
N THR A 41 5.39 -14.08 2.70
CA THR A 41 5.46 -14.39 4.14
C THR A 41 5.71 -13.13 4.97
N PHE A 42 6.56 -12.23 4.48
CA PHE A 42 6.80 -10.93 5.09
C PHE A 42 5.53 -10.07 5.17
N PHE A 43 4.79 -9.93 4.06
CA PHE A 43 3.56 -9.14 4.04
C PHE A 43 2.45 -9.68 4.94
N LYS A 44 2.47 -10.98 5.25
CA LYS A 44 1.57 -11.58 6.24
C LYS A 44 1.98 -11.30 7.69
N GLY A 45 3.14 -10.69 7.92
CA GLY A 45 3.66 -10.44 9.27
C GLY A 45 4.31 -11.64 9.93
N GLU A 46 4.62 -12.69 9.17
CA GLU A 46 5.20 -13.95 9.65
C GLU A 46 6.74 -13.92 9.68
N LEU A 47 7.36 -12.82 9.21
CA LEU A 47 8.82 -12.61 9.22
C LEU A 47 9.17 -11.34 9.99
N SER A 48 10.07 -11.48 10.95
CA SER A 48 10.71 -10.37 11.65
C SER A 48 11.80 -9.70 10.78
N ARG A 49 12.28 -8.53 11.22
CA ARG A 49 13.40 -7.81 10.59
C ARG A 49 14.66 -8.67 10.47
N ASP A 50 15.01 -9.38 11.54
CA ASP A 50 16.22 -10.20 11.57
C ASP A 50 16.11 -11.42 10.66
N GLU A 51 14.92 -12.01 10.57
CA GLU A 51 14.67 -13.13 9.65
C GLU A 51 14.71 -12.68 8.19
N ILE A 52 14.23 -11.48 7.86
CA ILE A 52 14.39 -10.90 6.52
C ILE A 52 15.87 -10.78 6.20
N TRP A 53 16.62 -10.10 7.05
CA TRP A 53 18.06 -9.93 6.85
C TRP A 53 18.75 -11.27 6.62
N GLY A 54 18.50 -12.29 7.47
CA GLY A 54 19.07 -13.61 7.36
C GLY A 54 18.72 -14.34 6.07
N LYS A 55 17.47 -14.26 5.62
CA LYS A 55 16.98 -14.97 4.43
C LYS A 55 17.35 -14.26 3.13
N PHE A 56 17.33 -12.92 3.12
CA PHE A 56 17.63 -12.13 1.92
C PHE A 56 19.13 -11.98 1.64
N ARG A 57 20.02 -12.19 2.61
CA ARG A 57 21.49 -12.11 2.42
C ARG A 57 22.03 -13.09 1.36
N GLN A 58 21.26 -14.12 1.01
CA GLN A 58 21.66 -15.11 -0.01
C GLN A 58 21.27 -14.66 -1.42
N LEU A 59 20.45 -13.61 -1.56
CA LEU A 59 20.00 -13.10 -2.85
C LEU A 59 21.06 -12.23 -3.51
N LYS A 60 21.14 -12.30 -4.84
CA LYS A 60 22.02 -11.44 -5.65
C LYS A 60 21.49 -9.99 -5.65
N GLY A 61 22.40 -9.03 -5.81
CA GLY A 61 22.10 -7.59 -5.76
C GLY A 61 20.87 -7.13 -6.56
N PRO A 62 20.65 -7.58 -7.82
CA PRO A 62 19.45 -7.23 -8.57
C PRO A 62 18.14 -7.67 -7.91
N LEU A 63 18.12 -8.86 -7.26
CA LEU A 63 16.96 -9.36 -6.56
C LEU A 63 16.70 -8.62 -5.24
N LEU A 64 17.77 -8.19 -4.55
CA LEU A 64 17.62 -7.31 -3.37
C LEU A 64 16.96 -5.99 -3.74
N LYS A 65 17.35 -5.38 -4.86
CA LYS A 65 16.71 -4.16 -5.36
C LYS A 65 15.23 -4.40 -5.73
N GLU A 66 14.93 -5.50 -6.44
CA GLU A 66 13.55 -5.87 -6.78
C GLU A 66 12.71 -6.06 -5.53
N ALA A 67 13.21 -6.77 -4.53
CA ALA A 67 12.52 -7.00 -3.27
C ALA A 67 12.26 -5.70 -2.51
N GLN A 68 13.26 -4.83 -2.40
CA GLN A 68 13.15 -3.55 -1.72
C GLN A 68 12.12 -2.64 -2.40
N LEU A 69 12.10 -2.58 -3.74
CA LEU A 69 11.10 -1.85 -4.49
C LEU A 69 9.69 -2.40 -4.29
N GLN A 70 9.51 -3.73 -4.26
CA GLN A 70 8.20 -4.35 -4.00
C GLN A 70 7.68 -4.02 -2.60
N ILE A 71 8.56 -3.99 -1.58
CA ILE A 71 8.16 -3.55 -0.23
C ILE A 71 7.78 -2.06 -0.26
N ALA A 72 8.58 -1.22 -0.91
CA ALA A 72 8.27 0.21 -1.03
C ALA A 72 6.93 0.44 -1.75
N ASP A 73 6.67 -0.26 -2.86
CA ASP A 73 5.42 -0.17 -3.63
C ASP A 73 4.17 -0.60 -2.84
N SER A 74 4.36 -1.29 -1.71
CA SER A 74 3.27 -1.66 -0.80
C SER A 74 2.93 -0.57 0.22
N LEU A 75 3.72 0.52 0.32
CA LEU A 75 3.41 1.66 1.18
C LEU A 75 2.17 2.40 0.66
N ARG A 76 1.27 2.77 1.57
CA ARG A 76 0.02 3.46 1.25
C ARG A 76 -0.26 4.57 2.25
N LEU A 77 -0.83 5.67 1.81
CA LEU A 77 -1.22 6.79 2.68
C LEU A 77 -2.16 6.34 3.82
N GLY A 78 -3.15 5.51 3.52
CA GLY A 78 -4.12 5.00 4.49
C GLY A 78 -3.70 3.72 5.24
N GLY A 79 -2.42 3.31 5.14
CA GLY A 79 -1.91 2.13 5.84
C GLY A 79 -1.87 2.32 7.37
N THR A 80 -1.89 1.23 8.11
CA THR A 80 -1.75 1.26 9.57
C THR A 80 -0.31 1.56 9.99
N SER A 81 -0.12 2.10 11.21
CA SER A 81 1.22 2.35 11.76
C SER A 81 2.05 1.05 11.86
N ALA A 82 1.43 -0.07 12.20
CA ALA A 82 2.10 -1.37 12.27
C ALA A 82 2.59 -1.83 10.89
N GLU A 83 1.76 -1.72 9.87
CA GLU A 83 2.14 -2.02 8.50
C GLU A 83 3.28 -1.12 8.01
N PHE A 84 3.22 0.17 8.31
CA PHE A 84 4.28 1.10 7.95
C PHE A 84 5.61 0.72 8.60
N LEU A 85 5.62 0.45 9.90
CA LEU A 85 6.84 0.06 10.63
C LEU A 85 7.42 -1.24 10.07
N GLN A 86 6.58 -2.25 9.82
CA GLN A 86 7.02 -3.50 9.19
C GLN A 86 7.70 -3.25 7.84
N ARG A 87 7.09 -2.44 6.97
CA ARG A 87 7.66 -2.13 5.64
C ARG A 87 8.94 -1.32 5.74
N LYS A 88 8.98 -0.32 6.64
CA LYS A 88 10.20 0.45 6.94
C LYS A 88 11.34 -0.47 7.36
N ASP A 89 11.09 -1.38 8.30
CA ASP A 89 12.09 -2.33 8.79
C ASP A 89 12.57 -3.27 7.68
N GLY A 90 11.66 -3.74 6.82
CA GLY A 90 12.01 -4.56 5.66
C GLY A 90 12.90 -3.83 4.65
N ILE A 91 12.55 -2.59 4.30
CA ILE A 91 13.34 -1.75 3.40
C ILE A 91 14.75 -1.52 3.95
N LEU A 92 14.87 -1.19 5.24
CA LEU A 92 16.15 -0.91 5.88
C LEU A 92 16.99 -2.20 6.07
N ALA A 93 16.35 -3.33 6.35
CA ALA A 93 17.04 -4.62 6.44
C ALA A 93 17.66 -5.02 5.10
N ILE A 94 16.95 -4.84 3.99
CA ILE A 94 17.47 -5.11 2.65
C ILE A 94 18.56 -4.10 2.28
N GLU A 95 18.39 -2.82 2.64
CA GLU A 95 19.41 -1.80 2.38
C GLU A 95 20.75 -2.15 3.02
N ALA A 96 20.73 -2.68 4.24
CA ALA A 96 21.93 -3.11 4.95
C ALA A 96 22.67 -4.30 4.29
N LEU A 97 22.05 -5.00 3.35
CA LEU A 97 22.66 -6.11 2.58
C LEU A 97 23.33 -5.65 1.29
N LYS A 98 23.13 -4.39 0.87
CA LYS A 98 23.74 -3.86 -0.35
C LYS A 98 25.18 -3.45 -0.13
N GLU A 99 26.02 -3.59 -1.16
CA GLU A 99 27.39 -3.11 -1.13
C GLU A 99 27.49 -1.59 -1.00
N LYS A 100 26.64 -0.89 -1.74
CA LYS A 100 26.51 0.57 -1.65
C LYS A 100 25.20 0.90 -0.94
N GLN A 101 25.31 1.45 0.24
CA GLN A 101 24.19 1.77 1.10
C GLN A 101 23.88 3.27 1.08
N ASN A 102 22.59 3.59 1.04
CA ASN A 102 22.07 4.95 1.14
C ASN A 102 21.08 5.08 2.33
N THR A 103 21.40 4.39 3.43
CA THR A 103 20.49 4.21 4.58
C THR A 103 19.96 5.53 5.12
N ALA A 104 20.82 6.56 5.27
CA ALA A 104 20.41 7.85 5.84
C ALA A 104 19.36 8.58 4.99
N ALA A 105 19.53 8.60 3.67
CA ALA A 105 18.57 9.24 2.75
C ALA A 105 17.25 8.46 2.70
N ILE A 106 17.32 7.12 2.61
CA ILE A 106 16.16 6.24 2.65
C ILE A 106 15.39 6.41 3.95
N GLU A 107 16.07 6.42 5.09
CA GLU A 107 15.45 6.61 6.40
C GLU A 107 14.78 7.98 6.52
N THR A 108 15.42 9.03 6.00
CA THR A 108 14.84 10.38 5.95
C THR A 108 13.54 10.39 5.13
N SER A 109 13.55 9.75 3.95
CA SER A 109 12.37 9.65 3.09
C SER A 109 11.25 8.81 3.71
N LEU A 110 11.58 7.69 4.35
CA LEU A 110 10.62 6.87 5.09
C LEU A 110 10.02 7.61 6.29
N ASN A 111 10.83 8.37 7.02
CA ASN A 111 10.34 9.19 8.15
C ASN A 111 9.35 10.26 7.67
N ALA A 112 9.61 10.90 6.51
CA ALA A 112 8.69 11.86 5.92
C ALA A 112 7.35 11.21 5.51
N ILE A 113 7.39 10.00 4.91
CA ILE A 113 6.18 9.22 4.59
C ILE A 113 5.41 8.87 5.87
N GLY A 114 6.09 8.37 6.90
CA GLY A 114 5.46 8.02 8.17
C GLY A 114 4.86 9.23 8.91
N ALA A 115 5.49 10.40 8.82
CA ALA A 115 4.93 11.64 9.36
C ALA A 115 3.64 12.02 8.63
N LEU A 116 3.63 11.93 7.29
CA LEU A 116 2.47 12.24 6.47
C LEU A 116 1.29 11.28 6.72
N GLN A 117 1.57 9.98 6.90
CA GLN A 117 0.53 9.00 7.27
C GLN A 117 -0.10 9.32 8.62
N ARG A 118 0.72 9.67 9.64
CA ARG A 118 0.20 10.07 10.97
C ARG A 118 -0.65 11.33 10.87
N GLU A 119 -0.16 12.36 10.17
CA GLU A 119 -0.91 13.60 9.97
C GLU A 119 -2.27 13.36 9.31
N TYR A 120 -2.31 12.50 8.29
CA TYR A 120 -3.56 12.14 7.60
C TYR A 120 -4.51 11.34 8.51
N GLN A 121 -3.99 10.43 9.32
CA GLN A 121 -4.79 9.68 10.27
C GLN A 121 -5.35 10.58 11.38
N ASP A 122 -4.52 11.46 11.94
CA ASP A 122 -4.94 12.45 12.94
C ASP A 122 -6.02 13.40 12.39
N LEU A 123 -5.91 13.78 11.11
CA LEU A 123 -6.93 14.58 10.43
C LEU A 123 -8.26 13.82 10.37
N LYS A 124 -8.24 12.55 9.97
CA LYS A 124 -9.44 11.70 9.90
C LYS A 124 -10.11 11.53 11.26
N GLU A 125 -9.32 11.28 12.30
CA GLU A 125 -9.83 11.08 13.66
C GLU A 125 -10.47 12.36 14.22
N ARG A 126 -9.81 13.51 14.03
CA ARG A 126 -10.37 14.81 14.43
C ARG A 126 -11.65 15.12 13.67
N ALA A 127 -11.64 14.99 12.35
CA ALA A 127 -12.84 15.22 11.53
C ALA A 127 -13.99 14.29 11.94
N ALA A 128 -13.74 13.02 12.18
CA ALA A 128 -14.77 12.08 12.61
C ALA A 128 -15.39 12.48 13.97
N LYS A 129 -14.54 12.91 14.91
CA LYS A 129 -15.00 13.37 16.24
C LYS A 129 -15.84 14.64 16.14
N GLU A 130 -15.38 15.64 15.39
CA GLU A 130 -16.06 16.92 15.21
C GLU A 130 -17.39 16.75 14.46
N LEU A 131 -17.40 15.98 13.37
CA LEU A 131 -18.61 15.69 12.60
C LEU A 131 -19.62 14.90 13.43
N ARG A 132 -19.18 13.93 14.25
CA ARG A 132 -20.08 13.18 15.12
C ARG A 132 -20.77 14.11 16.13
N ALA A 133 -20.02 15.00 16.77
CA ALA A 133 -20.57 15.98 17.69
C ALA A 133 -21.57 16.92 16.99
N ALA A 134 -21.20 17.49 15.85
CA ALA A 134 -22.08 18.36 15.07
C ALA A 134 -23.37 17.67 14.61
N ILE A 135 -23.31 16.39 14.19
CA ILE A 135 -24.49 15.60 13.80
C ILE A 135 -25.43 15.34 15.00
N GLN A 136 -24.85 15.12 16.19
CA GLN A 136 -25.63 14.93 17.41
C GLN A 136 -26.35 16.23 17.85
N GLU A 137 -25.66 17.36 17.76
CA GLU A 137 -26.20 18.68 18.14
C GLU A 137 -27.19 19.22 17.10
N ASN A 138 -27.00 18.88 15.80
CA ASN A 138 -27.83 19.38 14.72
C ASN A 138 -28.52 18.23 13.95
N PRO A 139 -29.78 17.88 14.28
CA PRO A 139 -30.53 16.85 13.59
C PRO A 139 -30.71 17.07 12.09
N GLN A 140 -30.64 18.32 11.60
CA GLN A 140 -30.74 18.63 10.16
C GLN A 140 -29.57 18.03 9.36
N MET A 141 -28.40 17.79 9.98
CA MET A 141 -27.27 17.12 9.33
C MET A 141 -27.56 15.65 9.01
N ARG A 142 -28.62 15.08 9.55
CA ARG A 142 -29.12 13.71 9.26
C ARG A 142 -30.20 13.71 8.18
N ALA A 143 -30.53 14.87 7.62
CA ALA A 143 -31.52 14.98 6.57
C ALA A 143 -30.97 14.53 5.22
N ARG A 144 -31.78 13.77 4.49
CA ARG A 144 -31.51 13.41 3.09
C ARG A 144 -32.68 13.87 2.19
N PRO A 145 -32.41 14.17 0.92
CA PRO A 145 -33.48 14.43 -0.03
C PRO A 145 -34.25 13.14 -0.33
N VAL A 146 -35.55 13.16 -0.08
CA VAL A 146 -36.47 12.06 -0.37
C VAL A 146 -37.51 12.57 -1.39
N ARG A 147 -37.72 11.79 -2.45
CA ARG A 147 -38.74 12.08 -3.44
C ARG A 147 -40.07 11.58 -2.94
N THR A 148 -41.02 12.49 -2.78
CA THR A 148 -42.40 12.18 -2.36
C THR A 148 -43.21 11.61 -3.54
N PRO A 149 -44.34 10.89 -3.30
CA PRO A 149 -45.17 10.31 -4.36
C PRO A 149 -45.71 11.32 -5.36
N ASP A 150 -45.85 12.59 -4.98
CA ASP A 150 -46.24 13.71 -5.83
C ASP A 150 -45.07 14.29 -6.67
N GLY A 151 -43.89 13.64 -6.63
CA GLY A 151 -42.73 14.00 -7.43
C GLY A 151 -41.89 15.15 -6.85
N ARG A 152 -42.25 15.71 -5.70
CA ARG A 152 -41.45 16.74 -5.01
C ARG A 152 -40.29 16.13 -4.26
N THR A 153 -39.21 16.90 -4.11
CA THR A 153 -38.07 16.50 -3.26
C THR A 153 -38.17 17.25 -1.94
N VAL A 154 -38.29 16.53 -0.84
CA VAL A 154 -38.28 17.08 0.53
C VAL A 154 -37.09 16.58 1.31
N LEU A 155 -36.54 17.39 2.21
CA LEU A 155 -35.53 16.99 3.14
C LEU A 155 -36.18 16.28 4.33
N GLN A 156 -35.86 15.01 4.51
CA GLN A 156 -36.35 14.22 5.63
C GLN A 156 -35.16 13.76 6.51
N THR A 157 -35.28 14.02 7.82
CA THR A 157 -34.34 13.53 8.82
C THR A 157 -34.54 12.01 9.01
N SER A 158 -33.84 11.20 8.28
CA SER A 158 -34.02 9.75 8.23
C SER A 158 -32.77 8.94 8.46
N LEU A 159 -31.60 9.59 8.51
CA LEU A 159 -30.32 8.91 8.76
C LEU A 159 -30.06 8.76 10.25
N SER A 160 -29.50 7.63 10.66
CA SER A 160 -28.87 7.48 11.96
C SER A 160 -27.64 8.39 12.06
N VAL A 161 -27.12 8.58 13.28
CA VAL A 161 -25.88 9.35 13.48
C VAL A 161 -24.69 8.72 12.72
N ASP A 162 -24.59 7.39 12.73
CA ASP A 162 -23.49 6.69 12.07
C ASP A 162 -23.59 6.74 10.53
N GLU A 163 -24.78 6.62 9.95
CA GLU A 163 -24.99 6.80 8.51
C GLU A 163 -24.67 8.22 8.05
N ALA A 164 -25.12 9.21 8.80
CA ALA A 164 -24.82 10.60 8.51
C ALA A 164 -23.31 10.88 8.64
N LEU A 165 -22.65 10.32 9.65
CA LEU A 165 -21.20 10.43 9.83
C LEU A 165 -20.44 9.81 8.65
N GLN A 166 -20.81 8.62 8.20
CA GLN A 166 -20.18 7.99 7.03
C GLN A 166 -20.30 8.86 5.79
N LEU A 167 -21.47 9.41 5.54
CA LEU A 167 -21.71 10.29 4.38
C LEU A 167 -20.85 11.56 4.45
N ARG A 168 -20.86 12.25 5.60
CA ARG A 168 -20.09 13.50 5.78
C ARG A 168 -18.58 13.27 5.80
N MET A 169 -18.13 12.14 6.35
CA MET A 169 -16.73 11.74 6.27
C MET A 169 -16.29 11.46 4.84
N ALA A 170 -17.13 10.83 4.02
CA ALA A 170 -16.81 10.60 2.62
C ALA A 170 -16.67 11.94 1.84
N GLU A 171 -17.58 12.90 2.07
CA GLU A 171 -17.51 14.25 1.50
C GLU A 171 -16.21 14.97 1.94
N PHE A 172 -15.92 14.96 3.23
CA PHE A 172 -14.72 15.58 3.80
C PHE A 172 -13.43 14.97 3.22
N LEU A 173 -13.37 13.64 3.14
CA LEU A 173 -12.20 12.94 2.61
C LEU A 173 -12.01 13.21 1.12
N ALA A 174 -13.09 13.25 0.31
CA ALA A 174 -13.00 13.56 -1.12
C ALA A 174 -12.36 14.94 -1.38
N GLU A 175 -12.55 15.89 -0.47
CA GLU A 175 -11.97 17.23 -0.56
C GLU A 175 -10.48 17.26 -0.16
N HIS A 176 -10.10 16.49 0.88
CA HIS A 176 -8.77 16.54 1.47
C HIS A 176 -7.80 15.50 0.90
N GLU A 177 -8.29 14.32 0.52
CA GLU A 177 -7.49 13.16 0.09
C GLU A 177 -6.57 13.50 -1.08
N LYS A 178 -7.08 14.22 -2.06
CA LYS A 178 -6.28 14.63 -3.23
C LYS A 178 -5.00 15.39 -2.87
N LYS A 179 -5.06 16.25 -1.84
CA LYS A 179 -3.89 16.99 -1.37
C LYS A 179 -2.87 16.04 -0.75
N TYR A 180 -3.34 15.14 0.11
CA TYR A 180 -2.47 14.17 0.78
C TYR A 180 -1.88 13.15 -0.18
N ASP A 181 -2.65 12.71 -1.19
CA ASP A 181 -2.14 11.82 -2.24
C ASP A 181 -1.01 12.45 -3.04
N ILE A 182 -1.13 13.74 -3.38
CA ILE A 182 -0.06 14.47 -4.06
C ILE A 182 1.19 14.56 -3.19
N MET A 183 1.02 14.86 -1.90
CA MET A 183 2.16 14.95 -0.96
C MET A 183 2.81 13.58 -0.75
N PHE A 184 2.00 12.55 -0.60
CA PHE A 184 2.46 11.16 -0.48
C PHE A 184 3.19 10.71 -1.73
N GLY A 185 2.64 10.97 -2.92
CA GLY A 185 3.28 10.66 -4.19
C GLY A 185 4.66 11.28 -4.32
N ARG A 186 4.81 12.56 -3.97
CA ARG A 186 6.11 13.25 -3.99
C ARG A 186 7.13 12.64 -3.01
N ALA A 187 6.70 12.32 -1.79
CA ALA A 187 7.56 11.68 -0.79
C ALA A 187 7.96 10.27 -1.23
N PHE A 188 7.03 9.54 -1.84
CA PHE A 188 7.24 8.21 -2.38
C PHE A 188 8.18 8.20 -3.60
N ASP A 189 8.02 9.15 -4.54
CA ASP A 189 8.92 9.31 -5.69
C ASP A 189 10.36 9.65 -5.24
N ARG A 190 10.48 10.43 -4.15
CA ARG A 190 11.78 10.69 -3.54
C ARG A 190 12.39 9.41 -2.99
N LEU A 191 11.65 8.63 -2.20
CA LEU A 191 12.10 7.34 -1.71
C LEU A 191 12.57 6.44 -2.85
N LYS A 192 11.78 6.31 -3.93
CA LYS A 192 12.17 5.50 -5.09
C LYS A 192 13.48 5.91 -5.75
N LYS A 193 13.82 7.17 -5.74
CA LYS A 193 15.11 7.66 -6.28
C LYS A 193 16.30 7.30 -5.39
N GLU A 194 16.08 7.07 -4.10
CA GLU A 194 17.12 6.73 -3.13
C GLU A 194 17.39 5.22 -3.03
N LEU A 195 16.47 4.37 -3.52
CA LEU A 195 16.53 2.90 -3.43
C LEU A 195 17.50 2.20 -4.42
N PRO A 196 17.84 2.70 -5.60
CA PRO A 196 18.65 2.01 -6.62
C PRO A 196 20.06 1.64 -6.23
#